data_1f9d11ec85c5010e402a9e5e520a4d1e
#
_entry.id   1f9d11ec85c5010e402a9e5e520a4d1e
#
_cell.length_a   1.000
_cell.length_b   1.000
_cell.length_c   1.000
_cell.angle_alpha   90.00
_cell.angle_beta   90.00
_cell.angle_gamma   90.00
#
_symmetry.space_group_name_H-M   'P 1'
#
loop_
_entity.id
_entity.type
_entity.pdbx_description
1 polymer ?
#
loop_
_entity_poly.entity_id
_entity_poly.type
_entity_poly.pdbx_seq_one_letter_code
_entity_poly.pdbx_strand_id
1 'polypeptide(L)'
;MENSTFQKRGPHLKTCICGCEIEFWGRRNQKFLSASHKNKTNNLKRSIRMEPLSKLFSQLETNYRILVKYYRQSKGKWIRYSDLLKEGFNPNAPCTFEKNISSGVQYRVLLNYCFNQSEDNQLIQIIKL
;
A
#
# COMPACT_ATOMS: atom_id res chain seq x y z
N MET A 1 -31.59 -35.04 -31.09
CA MET A 1 -31.21 -34.51 -30.62
C MET A 1 -30.62 -33.72 -30.37
N GLU A 2 -30.63 -33.78 -30.93
CA GLU A 2 -30.15 -33.01 -30.64
C GLU A 2 -29.68 -32.25 -29.92
N ASN A 3 -29.83 -32.37 -30.12
CA ASN A 3 -29.63 -31.64 -28.89
C ASN A 3 -28.42 -32.01 -28.07
N SER A 4 -27.79 -33.06 -28.38
CA SER A 4 -26.57 -33.44 -27.65
C SER A 4 -25.50 -32.36 -27.77
N THR A 5 -25.34 -31.78 -28.97
CA THR A 5 -24.40 -30.66 -29.17
C THR A 5 -24.88 -29.42 -28.45
N PHE A 6 -26.18 -29.16 -28.51
CA PHE A 6 -26.77 -28.05 -27.81
C PHE A 6 -26.65 -28.21 -26.29
N GLN A 7 -26.82 -29.40 -25.77
CA GLN A 7 -26.66 -29.67 -24.35
C GLN A 7 -25.23 -29.50 -23.86
N LYS A 8 -24.26 -29.80 -24.71
CA LYS A 8 -22.85 -29.54 -24.39
C LYS A 8 -22.54 -28.06 -24.26
N ARG A 9 -23.27 -27.22 -24.99
CA ARG A 9 -23.15 -25.77 -24.97
C ARG A 9 -24.25 -25.11 -24.16
N GLY A 10 -25.28 -25.84 -23.86
CA GLY A 10 -26.46 -25.32 -23.21
C GLY A 10 -26.19 -24.85 -21.81
N PRO A 11 -27.16 -24.20 -21.23
CA PRO A 11 -26.98 -23.72 -19.88
C PRO A 11 -26.79 -24.87 -18.90
N HIS A 12 -25.90 -24.69 -18.00
CA HIS A 12 -25.62 -25.60 -16.90
C HIS A 12 -26.06 -24.94 -15.60
N LEU A 13 -26.56 -25.74 -14.67
CA LEU A 13 -26.87 -25.24 -13.36
C LEU A 13 -25.56 -25.06 -12.61
N LYS A 14 -25.29 -23.83 -12.16
CA LYS A 14 -24.06 -23.47 -11.52
C LYS A 14 -24.30 -22.63 -10.27
N THR A 15 -23.36 -22.65 -9.37
CA THR A 15 -23.36 -21.76 -8.21
C THR A 15 -22.34 -20.66 -8.43
N CYS A 16 -22.74 -19.40 -8.19
CA CYS A 16 -21.86 -18.26 -8.33
C CYS A 16 -20.70 -18.37 -7.33
N ILE A 17 -19.48 -18.25 -7.82
CA ILE A 17 -18.30 -18.40 -6.97
C ILE A 17 -17.94 -17.14 -6.18
N CYS A 18 -18.75 -16.07 -6.27
CA CYS A 18 -18.49 -14.85 -5.51
C CYS A 18 -18.80 -14.98 -4.01
N GLY A 19 -19.42 -16.07 -3.59
CA GLY A 19 -19.83 -16.27 -2.21
C GLY A 19 -21.30 -15.97 -1.92
N CYS A 20 -22.06 -15.50 -2.92
CA CYS A 20 -23.47 -15.20 -2.73
C CYS A 20 -24.35 -16.46 -2.66
N GLU A 21 -23.81 -17.61 -3.03
CA GLU A 21 -24.48 -18.91 -3.04
C GLU A 21 -25.71 -18.98 -3.97
N ILE A 22 -25.85 -18.03 -4.88
CA ILE A 22 -26.98 -18.03 -5.84
C ILE A 22 -26.67 -19.01 -6.96
N GLU A 23 -27.64 -19.87 -7.22
CA GLU A 23 -27.57 -20.79 -8.38
C GLU A 23 -28.07 -20.07 -9.63
N PHE A 24 -27.46 -20.38 -10.77
CA PHE A 24 -27.84 -19.78 -12.04
C PHE A 24 -27.61 -20.76 -13.19
N TRP A 25 -28.31 -20.53 -14.30
CA TRP A 25 -28.08 -21.26 -15.53
C TRP A 25 -27.12 -20.44 -16.41
N GLY A 26 -25.98 -21.00 -16.71
CA GLY A 26 -24.96 -20.27 -17.45
C GLY A 26 -24.15 -21.16 -18.37
N ARG A 27 -23.25 -20.52 -19.11
CA ARG A 27 -22.35 -21.21 -20.03
C ARG A 27 -21.39 -22.11 -19.27
N ARG A 28 -20.83 -23.09 -19.97
CA ARG A 28 -19.87 -24.03 -19.36
C ARG A 28 -18.75 -23.36 -18.57
N ASN A 29 -18.18 -22.28 -19.12
CA ASN A 29 -17.07 -21.59 -18.51
C ASN A 29 -17.49 -20.41 -17.62
N GLN A 30 -18.78 -20.16 -17.52
CA GLN A 30 -19.27 -19.06 -16.71
C GLN A 30 -19.20 -19.44 -15.24
N LYS A 31 -18.57 -18.57 -14.44
CA LYS A 31 -18.35 -18.81 -13.02
C LYS A 31 -19.18 -17.89 -12.14
N PHE A 32 -19.69 -16.80 -12.70
CA PHE A 32 -20.41 -15.77 -11.96
C PHE A 32 -21.78 -15.56 -12.54
N LEU A 33 -22.74 -15.23 -11.67
CA LEU A 33 -24.10 -14.93 -12.08
C LEU A 33 -24.16 -13.75 -13.07
N SER A 34 -23.34 -12.72 -12.83
CA SER A 34 -23.32 -11.51 -13.66
C SER A 34 -21.95 -10.85 -13.58
N ALA A 35 -21.75 -9.85 -14.45
CA ALA A 35 -20.54 -9.01 -14.41
C ALA A 35 -20.37 -8.31 -13.05
N SER A 36 -21.46 -7.93 -12.42
CA SER A 36 -21.43 -7.32 -11.08
C SER A 36 -20.81 -8.25 -10.05
N HIS A 37 -21.22 -9.55 -10.05
CA HIS A 37 -20.66 -10.54 -9.14
C HIS A 37 -19.18 -10.80 -9.42
N LYS A 38 -18.81 -10.85 -10.68
CA LYS A 38 -17.42 -11.02 -11.09
C LYS A 38 -16.57 -9.86 -10.61
N ASN A 39 -17.03 -8.64 -10.82
CA ASN A 39 -16.29 -7.44 -10.44
C ASN A 39 -16.11 -7.35 -8.91
N LYS A 40 -17.15 -7.70 -8.17
CA LYS A 40 -17.08 -7.74 -6.71
C LYS A 40 -16.01 -8.70 -6.21
N THR A 41 -15.96 -9.92 -6.80
CA THR A 41 -14.95 -10.91 -6.43
C THR A 41 -13.55 -10.45 -6.81
N ASN A 42 -13.37 -9.90 -8.01
CA ASN A 42 -12.07 -9.42 -8.47
C ASN A 42 -11.58 -8.24 -7.63
N ASN A 43 -12.48 -7.33 -7.26
CA ASN A 43 -12.13 -6.20 -6.40
C ASN A 43 -11.73 -6.66 -5.01
N LEU A 44 -12.40 -7.66 -4.45
CA LEU A 44 -12.05 -8.22 -3.15
C LEU A 44 -10.66 -8.88 -3.21
N LYS A 45 -10.40 -9.69 -4.23
CA LYS A 45 -9.08 -10.32 -4.42
C LYS A 45 -7.97 -9.28 -4.56
N ARG A 46 -8.22 -8.22 -5.31
CA ARG A 46 -7.28 -7.12 -5.48
C ARG A 46 -7.03 -6.41 -4.15
N SER A 47 -8.07 -6.14 -3.39
CA SER A 47 -7.98 -5.48 -2.09
C SER A 47 -7.11 -6.29 -1.13
N ILE A 48 -7.35 -7.60 -1.03
CA ILE A 48 -6.56 -8.48 -0.17
C ILE A 48 -5.09 -8.48 -0.60
N ARG A 49 -4.83 -8.58 -1.90
CA ARG A 49 -3.47 -8.60 -2.45
C ARG A 49 -2.72 -7.29 -2.22
N MET A 50 -3.43 -6.16 -2.29
CA MET A 50 -2.83 -4.82 -2.19
C MET A 50 -2.76 -4.30 -0.76
N GLU A 51 -3.36 -4.97 0.20
CA GLU A 51 -3.39 -4.51 1.59
C GLU A 51 -2.00 -4.25 2.17
N PRO A 52 -1.00 -5.13 2.02
CA PRO A 52 0.34 -4.86 2.55
C PRO A 52 0.98 -3.62 1.92
N LEU A 53 0.79 -3.43 0.60
CA LEU A 53 1.30 -2.25 -0.10
C LEU A 53 0.58 -0.99 0.33
N SER A 54 -0.73 -1.06 0.55
CA SER A 54 -1.52 0.07 1.02
C SER A 54 -1.04 0.56 2.39
N LYS A 55 -0.75 -0.36 3.30
CA LYS A 55 -0.21 -0.02 4.62
C LYS A 55 1.16 0.63 4.50
N LEU A 56 2.01 0.10 3.62
CA LEU A 56 3.33 0.66 3.39
C LEU A 56 3.24 2.08 2.84
N PHE A 57 2.41 2.30 1.83
CA PHE A 57 2.23 3.63 1.25
C PHE A 57 1.68 4.63 2.25
N SER A 58 0.71 4.23 3.08
CA SER A 58 0.19 5.08 4.14
C SER A 58 1.27 5.49 5.12
N GLN A 59 2.15 4.57 5.49
CA GLN A 59 3.24 4.84 6.39
C GLN A 59 4.26 5.81 5.77
N LEU A 60 4.60 5.61 4.51
CA LEU A 60 5.53 6.50 3.80
C LEU A 60 4.93 7.90 3.64
N GLU A 61 3.65 7.99 3.33
CA GLU A 61 2.95 9.27 3.23
C GLU A 61 2.94 10.01 4.57
N THR A 62 2.67 9.30 5.65
CA THR A 62 2.70 9.86 6.99
C THR A 62 4.09 10.39 7.33
N ASN A 63 5.13 9.59 7.09
CA ASN A 63 6.51 10.02 7.33
C ASN A 63 6.86 11.24 6.50
N TYR A 64 6.53 11.24 5.22
CA TYR A 64 6.82 12.37 4.33
C TYR A 64 6.16 13.66 4.81
N ARG A 65 4.88 13.58 5.18
CA ARG A 65 4.14 14.74 5.67
C ARG A 65 4.78 15.31 6.95
N ILE A 66 5.22 14.43 7.84
CA ILE A 66 5.89 14.84 9.08
C ILE A 66 7.23 15.52 8.77
N LEU A 67 8.02 14.96 7.85
CA LEU A 67 9.29 15.55 7.44
C LEU A 67 9.08 16.94 6.84
N VAL A 68 8.09 17.12 5.98
CA VAL A 68 7.77 18.42 5.38
C VAL A 68 7.40 19.43 6.47
N LYS A 69 6.54 19.04 7.39
CA LYS A 69 6.07 19.91 8.46
C LYS A 69 7.22 20.39 9.34
N TYR A 70 8.04 19.46 9.81
CA TYR A 70 9.12 19.79 10.73
C TYR A 70 10.29 20.49 10.05
N TYR A 71 10.54 20.21 8.78
CA TYR A 71 11.51 20.96 8.02
C TYR A 71 11.12 22.43 7.90
N ARG A 72 9.87 22.73 7.67
CA ARG A 72 9.39 24.11 7.59
C ARG A 72 9.61 24.87 8.89
N GLN A 73 9.54 24.16 10.01
CA GLN A 73 9.76 24.75 11.33
C GLN A 73 11.24 24.87 11.67
N SER A 74 12.01 23.83 11.38
CA SER A 74 13.41 23.72 11.81
C SER A 74 14.42 24.31 10.83
N LYS A 75 14.08 24.32 9.55
CA LYS A 75 14.94 24.79 8.45
C LYS A 75 16.34 24.15 8.47
N GLY A 76 16.39 22.85 8.75
CA GLY A 76 17.64 22.09 8.78
C GLY A 76 18.33 22.05 10.12
N LYS A 77 17.77 22.66 11.14
CA LYS A 77 18.34 22.60 12.49
C LYS A 77 17.95 21.31 13.20
N TRP A 78 18.69 20.89 14.18
CA TRP A 78 18.38 19.76 15.01
C TRP A 78 17.15 20.04 15.87
N ILE A 79 16.22 19.07 15.91
CA ILE A 79 14.99 19.15 16.68
C ILE A 79 14.78 17.86 17.46
N ARG A 80 13.82 17.87 18.39
CA ARG A 80 13.55 16.72 19.22
C ARG A 80 12.93 15.60 18.41
N TYR A 81 13.55 14.46 18.43
CA TYR A 81 13.06 13.27 17.74
C TYR A 81 11.72 12.79 18.30
N SER A 82 11.53 12.92 19.63
CA SER A 82 10.28 12.51 20.28
C SER A 82 9.05 13.23 19.75
N ASP A 83 9.21 14.46 19.27
CA ASP A 83 8.07 15.21 18.70
C ASP A 83 7.57 14.55 17.40
N LEU A 84 8.49 14.07 16.58
CA LEU A 84 8.15 13.35 15.36
C LEU A 84 7.48 12.01 15.68
N LEU A 85 8.00 11.29 16.67
CA LEU A 85 7.46 10.00 17.09
C LEU A 85 6.03 10.14 17.60
N LYS A 86 5.72 11.20 18.33
CA LYS A 86 4.36 11.46 18.81
C LYS A 86 3.36 11.68 17.69
N GLU A 87 3.81 12.17 16.54
CA GLU A 87 2.95 12.39 15.40
C GLU A 87 2.77 11.15 14.52
N GLY A 88 3.45 10.06 14.84
CA GLY A 88 3.34 8.81 14.13
C GLY A 88 4.48 8.53 13.15
N PHE A 89 5.59 9.27 13.24
CA PHE A 89 6.76 8.98 12.44
C PHE A 89 7.29 7.59 12.76
N ASN A 90 7.48 6.78 11.72
CA ASN A 90 8.00 5.41 11.87
C ASN A 90 9.40 5.33 11.28
N PRO A 91 10.45 5.30 12.12
CA PRO A 91 11.82 5.24 11.63
C PRO A 91 12.16 3.90 10.96
N ASN A 92 11.34 2.86 11.19
CA ASN A 92 11.55 1.54 10.61
C ASN A 92 10.92 1.40 9.23
N ALA A 93 10.14 2.38 8.78
CA ALA A 93 9.58 2.36 7.43
C ALA A 93 10.70 2.49 6.41
N PRO A 94 10.55 1.87 5.22
CA PRO A 94 11.55 2.01 4.17
C PRO A 94 11.77 3.45 3.76
N CYS A 95 12.99 3.77 3.37
CA CYS A 95 13.32 5.05 2.74
C CYS A 95 13.61 4.81 1.26
N THR A 96 13.66 5.91 0.49
CA THR A 96 13.92 5.81 -0.95
C THR A 96 15.33 5.27 -1.19
N PHE A 97 16.32 5.80 -0.47
CA PHE A 97 17.70 5.33 -0.49
C PHE A 97 18.44 5.93 0.71
N GLU A 98 19.64 5.43 0.93
CA GLU A 98 20.54 5.96 1.95
C GLU A 98 21.69 6.70 1.27
N LYS A 99 22.06 7.83 1.83
CA LYS A 99 23.11 8.70 1.26
C LYS A 99 24.20 8.95 2.29
N ASN A 100 25.44 8.66 1.92
CA ASN A 100 26.59 9.02 2.71
C ASN A 100 27.06 10.43 2.31
N ILE A 101 27.29 11.27 3.30
CA ILE A 101 27.85 12.59 3.10
C ILE A 101 29.34 12.53 3.45
N SER A 102 30.12 13.47 2.91
CA SER A 102 31.58 13.52 3.03
C SER A 102 32.12 13.44 4.47
N SER A 103 31.29 13.68 5.46
CA SER A 103 31.64 13.56 6.89
C SER A 103 31.52 12.13 7.42
N GLY A 104 31.16 11.16 6.58
CA GLY A 104 30.89 9.79 7.03
C GLY A 104 29.52 9.58 7.64
N VAL A 105 28.69 10.60 7.69
CA VAL A 105 27.33 10.51 8.24
C VAL A 105 26.40 9.96 7.19
N GLN A 106 25.62 8.95 7.58
CA GLN A 106 24.66 8.34 6.69
C GLN A 106 23.30 8.97 6.90
N TYR A 107 22.74 9.54 5.82
CA TYR A 107 21.39 10.07 5.80
C TYR A 107 20.45 9.12 5.12
N ARG A 108 19.25 8.98 5.68
CA ARG A 108 18.16 8.26 5.03
C ARG A 108 17.36 9.26 4.22
N VAL A 109 16.99 8.87 3.02
CA VAL A 109 16.31 9.76 2.08
C VAL A 109 14.90 9.26 1.81
N LEU A 110 13.94 10.15 1.98
CA LEU A 110 12.54 9.90 1.58
C LEU A 110 12.14 11.00 0.59
N LEU A 111 12.12 10.64 -0.69
CA LEU A 111 11.86 11.53 -1.81
C LEU A 111 12.87 12.69 -1.83
N ASN A 112 12.43 13.91 -1.57
CA ASN A 112 13.26 15.09 -1.61
C ASN A 112 13.70 15.59 -0.23
N TYR A 113 13.52 14.79 0.80
CA TYR A 113 13.99 15.08 2.16
C TYR A 113 14.91 13.99 2.64
N CYS A 114 15.94 14.37 3.35
CA CYS A 114 16.78 13.42 4.04
C CYS A 114 16.80 13.74 5.53
N PHE A 115 17.07 12.75 6.34
CA PHE A 115 17.07 12.91 7.79
C PHE A 115 18.15 12.04 8.42
N ASN A 116 18.62 12.50 9.55
CA ASN A 116 19.64 11.85 10.35
C ASN A 116 19.33 12.02 11.82
N GLN A 117 19.58 10.97 12.59
CA GLN A 117 19.41 11.00 14.03
C GLN A 117 20.74 11.24 14.72
N SER A 118 20.71 11.90 15.89
CA SER A 118 21.90 12.01 16.72
C SER A 118 22.31 10.65 17.29
N GLU A 119 23.55 10.54 17.76
CA GLU A 119 24.07 9.28 18.30
C GLU A 119 23.24 8.75 19.46
N ASP A 120 22.68 9.64 20.28
CA ASP A 120 21.84 9.30 21.41
C ASP A 120 20.37 9.11 21.03
N ASN A 121 20.02 9.26 19.74
CA ASN A 121 18.67 9.15 19.21
C ASN A 121 17.65 10.11 19.84
N GLN A 122 18.12 11.23 20.40
CA GLN A 122 17.23 12.22 21.00
C GLN A 122 16.89 13.36 20.04
N LEU A 123 17.76 13.61 19.07
CA LEU A 123 17.58 14.68 18.10
C LEU A 123 17.54 14.13 16.69
N ILE A 124 16.87 14.85 15.82
CA ILE A 124 16.80 14.53 14.39
C ILE A 124 17.04 15.82 13.60
N GLN A 125 17.74 15.69 12.49
CA GLN A 125 17.97 16.76 11.54
C GLN A 125 17.31 16.39 10.22
N ILE A 126 16.52 17.31 9.69
CA ILE A 126 15.82 17.13 8.42
C ILE A 126 16.37 18.15 7.43
N ILE A 127 16.79 17.67 6.27
CA ILE A 127 17.37 18.50 5.22
C ILE A 127 16.58 18.28 3.94
N LYS A 128 16.32 19.35 3.21
CA LYS A 128 15.70 19.27 1.89
C LYS A 128 16.77 19.17 0.82
N LEU A 129 16.61 18.20 -0.05
CA LEU A 129 17.51 18.01 -1.20
C LEU A 129 17.23 18.99 -2.34
#